data_a0817fd899aec0fd4d43ce7f20023922
#
_entry.id   a0817fd899aec0fd4d43ce7f20023922
#
_cell.length_a   1.000
_cell.length_b   1.000
_cell.length_c   1.000
_cell.angle_alpha   90.00
_cell.angle_beta   90.00
_cell.angle_gamma   90.00
#
_symmetry.space_group_name_H-M   'P 1'
#
loop_
_entity.id
_entity.type
_entity.pdbx_description
1 polymer ?
#
loop_
_entity_poly.entity_id
_entity_poly.type
_entity_poly.pdbx_seq_one_letter_code
_entity_poly.pdbx_strand_id
1 'polypeptide(L)'
;YKADPLHTLVGWKVSHLGFNDYFGIFGSISGTLVLDPANLSAAQVSVRIPVRKVTTASEGLTGHLLRNPKGGGKPDYFGAKPADALFVSTKVTPAGDGRTATIDGNLTLNGRTRPVSISASFAGAGKNPLNGKETVGFHGTTVIARSQWGLDGDVPLVGDEVVLTITAAFEK
;
A
#
# COMPACT_ATOMS: atom_id res chain seq x y z
N TYR A 1 17.52 -2.18 -5.71
CA TYR A 1 16.60 -1.28 -6.40
C TYR A 1 15.94 -0.32 -5.42
N LYS A 2 15.58 0.86 -5.89
CA LYS A 2 14.81 1.87 -5.13
C LYS A 2 13.44 2.05 -5.78
N ALA A 3 12.41 2.20 -4.97
CA ALA A 3 11.07 2.49 -5.49
C ALA A 3 11.06 3.82 -6.25
N ASP A 4 10.45 3.83 -7.43
CA ASP A 4 10.16 5.06 -8.17
C ASP A 4 8.93 5.71 -7.55
N PRO A 5 9.08 6.87 -6.87
CA PRO A 5 7.97 7.49 -6.14
C PRO A 5 6.90 8.10 -7.04
N LEU A 6 7.19 8.27 -8.32
CA LEU A 6 6.23 8.81 -9.28
C LEU A 6 5.30 7.74 -9.86
N HIS A 7 5.80 6.49 -9.94
CA HIS A 7 5.10 5.38 -10.58
C HIS A 7 4.77 4.22 -9.62
N THR A 8 5.05 4.38 -8.32
CA THR A 8 4.68 3.40 -7.29
C THR A 8 3.49 3.93 -6.50
N LEU A 9 2.38 3.19 -6.54
CA LEU A 9 1.10 3.59 -5.98
C LEU A 9 0.46 2.43 -5.21
N VAL A 10 -0.32 2.76 -4.19
CA VAL A 10 -1.27 1.85 -3.54
C VAL A 10 -2.67 2.43 -3.67
N GLY A 11 -3.47 1.80 -4.53
CA GLY A 11 -4.91 2.05 -4.61
C GLY A 11 -5.63 1.32 -3.48
N TRP A 12 -6.72 1.89 -3.00
CA TRP A 12 -7.59 1.25 -2.03
C TRP A 12 -9.05 1.38 -2.43
N LYS A 13 -9.82 0.38 -2.04
CA LYS A 13 -11.26 0.30 -2.28
C LYS A 13 -11.96 -0.16 -1.01
N VAL A 14 -13.08 0.47 -0.66
CA VAL A 14 -13.90 0.16 0.50
C VAL A 14 -15.38 0.28 0.14
N SER A 15 -16.22 -0.62 0.67
CA SER A 15 -17.68 -0.52 0.53
C SER A 15 -18.21 0.68 1.32
N HIS A 16 -19.09 1.44 0.71
CA HIS A 16 -19.72 2.62 1.30
C HIS A 16 -21.22 2.45 1.36
N LEU A 17 -21.77 2.35 2.56
CA LEU A 17 -23.19 2.19 2.88
C LEU A 17 -23.90 0.99 2.20
N GLY A 18 -23.12 0.05 1.64
CA GLY A 18 -23.66 -1.07 0.87
C GLY A 18 -24.20 -0.70 -0.53
N PHE A 19 -24.07 0.56 -0.95
CA PHE A 19 -24.59 1.01 -2.24
C PHE A 19 -23.52 1.03 -3.33
N ASN A 20 -22.27 1.37 -2.98
CA ASN A 20 -21.16 1.47 -3.93
C ASN A 20 -19.82 1.27 -3.23
N ASP A 21 -18.80 1.05 -4.02
CA ASP A 21 -17.42 1.10 -3.55
C ASP A 21 -16.86 2.52 -3.69
N TYR A 22 -16.02 2.91 -2.74
CA TYR A 22 -15.27 4.15 -2.80
C TYR A 22 -13.78 3.86 -2.93
N PHE A 23 -13.07 4.74 -3.64
CA PHE A 23 -11.69 4.53 -4.06
C PHE A 23 -10.81 5.71 -3.65
N GLY A 24 -9.56 5.42 -3.40
CA GLY A 24 -8.52 6.42 -3.27
C GLY A 24 -7.14 5.80 -3.52
N ILE A 25 -6.13 6.64 -3.46
CA ILE A 25 -4.74 6.24 -3.70
C ILE A 25 -3.80 6.87 -2.68
N PHE A 26 -2.70 6.15 -2.41
CA PHE A 26 -1.50 6.68 -1.80
C PHE A 26 -0.39 6.69 -2.85
N GLY A 27 0.30 7.82 -2.96
CA GLY A 27 1.42 8.00 -3.87
C GLY A 27 2.68 8.46 -3.15
N SER A 28 3.70 8.84 -3.93
CA SER A 28 5.01 9.28 -3.42
C SER A 28 5.69 8.23 -2.52
N ILE A 29 5.48 6.97 -2.82
CA ILE A 29 5.99 5.83 -2.06
C ILE A 29 7.50 5.72 -2.30
N SER A 30 8.25 5.54 -1.22
CA SER A 30 9.71 5.33 -1.26
C SER A 30 10.08 4.00 -0.60
N GLY A 31 11.25 3.48 -0.92
CA GLY A 31 11.71 2.23 -0.32
C GLY A 31 12.72 1.49 -1.17
N THR A 32 12.98 0.26 -0.78
CA THR A 32 14.01 -0.59 -1.39
C THR A 32 13.48 -1.97 -1.69
N LEU A 33 14.00 -2.56 -2.75
CA LEU A 33 13.84 -3.95 -3.11
C LEU A 33 15.23 -4.56 -3.28
N VAL A 34 15.53 -5.61 -2.53
CA VAL A 34 16.64 -6.52 -2.78
C VAL A 34 16.07 -7.67 -3.60
N LEU A 35 16.59 -7.90 -4.77
CA LEU A 35 16.11 -8.94 -5.68
C LEU A 35 17.29 -9.61 -6.38
N ASP A 36 17.37 -10.93 -6.21
CA ASP A 36 18.20 -11.82 -7.00
C ASP A 36 17.28 -12.72 -7.85
N PRO A 37 17.28 -12.58 -9.19
CA PRO A 37 16.45 -13.41 -10.04
C PRO A 37 16.75 -14.91 -9.95
N ALA A 38 17.96 -15.30 -9.52
CA ALA A 38 18.33 -16.70 -9.29
C ALA A 38 17.82 -17.25 -7.96
N ASN A 39 17.44 -16.37 -7.01
CA ASN A 39 16.95 -16.76 -5.70
C ASN A 39 15.82 -15.83 -5.22
N LEU A 40 14.66 -15.97 -5.82
CA LEU A 40 13.49 -15.12 -5.52
C LEU A 40 13.03 -15.21 -4.05
N SER A 41 13.26 -16.35 -3.39
CA SER A 41 12.88 -16.51 -1.98
C SER A 41 13.72 -15.67 -1.02
N ALA A 42 14.89 -15.20 -1.44
CA ALA A 42 15.73 -14.27 -0.68
C ALA A 42 15.36 -12.79 -0.91
N ALA A 43 14.38 -12.51 -1.75
CA ALA A 43 13.95 -11.14 -2.02
C ALA A 43 13.43 -10.46 -0.74
N GLN A 44 13.73 -9.16 -0.62
CA GLN A 44 13.29 -8.33 0.50
C GLN A 44 12.76 -7.01 -0.02
N VAL A 45 11.61 -6.60 0.49
CA VAL A 45 11.02 -5.31 0.19
C VAL A 45 10.73 -4.54 1.48
N SER A 46 11.09 -3.27 1.48
CA SER A 46 10.77 -2.34 2.56
C SER A 46 10.33 -1.02 1.95
N VAL A 47 9.09 -0.60 2.23
CA VAL A 47 8.51 0.62 1.65
C VAL A 47 7.86 1.48 2.72
N ARG A 48 7.97 2.79 2.51
CA ARG A 48 7.33 3.85 3.27
C ARG A 48 6.25 4.49 2.42
N ILE A 49 5.05 4.59 2.96
CA ILE A 49 3.86 5.12 2.30
C ILE A 49 3.45 6.39 3.05
N PRO A 50 3.60 7.58 2.47
CA PRO A 50 3.22 8.83 3.13
C PRO A 50 1.69 8.95 3.17
N VAL A 51 1.08 8.55 4.31
CA VAL A 51 -0.39 8.55 4.51
C VAL A 51 -1.00 9.91 4.26
N ARG A 52 -0.27 10.98 4.60
CA ARG A 52 -0.70 12.37 4.34
C ARG A 52 -0.89 12.68 2.84
N LYS A 53 -0.33 11.87 1.95
CA LYS A 53 -0.47 11.99 0.49
C LYS A 53 -1.68 11.24 -0.06
N VAL A 54 -2.57 10.75 0.81
CA VAL A 54 -3.81 10.13 0.36
C VAL A 54 -4.62 11.09 -0.51
N THR A 55 -5.17 10.57 -1.59
CA THR A 55 -5.99 11.32 -2.53
C THR A 55 -7.23 10.52 -2.88
N THR A 56 -8.37 11.21 -2.94
CA THR A 56 -9.63 10.68 -3.47
C THR A 56 -10.13 11.62 -4.56
N ALA A 57 -11.15 11.20 -5.32
CA ALA A 57 -11.78 12.03 -6.33
C ALA A 57 -12.55 13.25 -5.76
N SER A 58 -12.76 13.30 -4.44
CA SER A 58 -13.42 14.40 -3.75
C SER A 58 -12.48 15.06 -2.74
N GLU A 59 -12.23 16.36 -2.89
CA GLU A 59 -11.45 17.13 -1.90
C GLU A 59 -12.07 17.07 -0.50
N GLY A 60 -13.40 17.12 -0.41
CA GLY A 60 -14.13 17.01 0.85
C GLY A 60 -13.87 15.68 1.56
N LEU A 61 -13.86 14.57 0.80
CA LEU A 61 -13.57 13.25 1.37
C LEU A 61 -12.08 13.06 1.68
N THR A 62 -11.18 13.57 0.85
CA THR A 62 -9.75 13.62 1.18
C THR A 62 -9.53 14.40 2.48
N GLY A 63 -10.18 15.55 2.62
CA GLY A 63 -10.16 16.36 3.85
C GLY A 63 -10.75 15.61 5.06
N HIS A 64 -11.81 14.82 4.87
CA HIS A 64 -12.38 13.99 5.94
C HIS A 64 -11.39 12.94 6.45
N LEU A 65 -10.69 12.26 5.56
CA LEU A 65 -9.66 11.28 5.95
C LEU A 65 -8.54 11.91 6.79
N LEU A 66 -8.24 13.18 6.56
CA LEU A 66 -7.10 13.90 7.14
C LEU A 66 -7.49 14.98 8.18
N ARG A 67 -8.71 14.97 8.71
CA ARG A 67 -9.13 15.94 9.71
C ARG A 67 -9.13 15.37 11.12
N ASN A 68 -8.97 16.23 12.09
CA ASN A 68 -9.30 15.92 13.48
C ASN A 68 -10.78 16.23 13.75
N PRO A 69 -11.44 15.52 14.67
CA PRO A 69 -12.82 15.83 15.05
C PRO A 69 -12.93 17.21 15.68
N LYS A 70 -14.07 17.88 15.42
CA LYS A 70 -14.39 19.20 15.99
C LYS A 70 -14.55 19.12 17.48
N GLY A 71 -13.96 19.19 18.36
CA GLY A 71 -14.16 19.02 19.82
C GLY A 71 -13.14 18.09 20.46
N GLY A 72 -12.17 17.66 19.68
CA GLY A 72 -11.11 16.78 20.18
C GLY A 72 -11.51 15.29 20.14
N GLY A 73 -10.61 14.44 20.58
CA GLY A 73 -10.81 13.00 20.58
C GLY A 73 -10.08 12.30 19.44
N LYS A 74 -10.41 11.02 19.24
CA LYS A 74 -9.82 10.18 18.22
C LYS A 74 -10.36 10.59 16.84
N PRO A 75 -9.50 10.72 15.83
CA PRO A 75 -9.94 10.91 14.44
C PRO A 75 -10.75 9.72 13.94
N ASP A 76 -11.72 9.98 13.06
CA ASP A 76 -12.50 8.94 12.39
C ASP A 76 -11.61 8.04 11.53
N TYR A 77 -10.59 8.65 10.93
CA TYR A 77 -9.61 8.00 10.06
C TYR A 77 -8.18 8.39 10.47
N PHE A 78 -7.38 8.91 9.54
CA PHE A 78 -5.94 9.16 9.76
C PHE A 78 -5.65 10.39 10.63
N GLY A 79 -6.56 11.39 10.63
CA GLY A 79 -6.33 12.66 11.31
C GLY A 79 -5.39 13.61 10.58
N ALA A 80 -5.19 14.80 11.15
CA ALA A 80 -4.47 15.91 10.50
C ALA A 80 -2.95 15.70 10.38
N LYS A 81 -2.37 14.83 11.19
CA LYS A 81 -0.92 14.56 11.24
C LYS A 81 -0.66 13.06 11.29
N PRO A 82 -1.06 12.30 10.26
CA PRO A 82 -0.81 10.86 10.23
C PRO A 82 0.68 10.57 10.13
N ALA A 83 1.13 9.55 10.86
CA ALA A 83 2.43 8.95 10.59
C ALA A 83 2.42 8.23 9.24
N ASP A 84 3.59 8.12 8.61
CA ASP A 84 3.74 7.30 7.42
C ASP A 84 3.47 5.84 7.75
N ALA A 85 2.87 5.11 6.82
CA ALA A 85 2.80 3.66 6.92
C ALA A 85 4.11 3.03 6.43
N LEU A 86 4.44 1.87 7.01
CA LEU A 86 5.64 1.10 6.68
C LEU A 86 5.23 -0.34 6.40
N PHE A 87 5.71 -0.90 5.29
CA PHE A 87 5.63 -2.33 5.04
C PHE A 87 7.03 -2.90 4.94
N VAL A 88 7.31 -3.98 5.67
CA VAL A 88 8.56 -4.71 5.62
C VAL A 88 8.27 -6.18 5.43
N SER A 89 8.75 -6.77 4.33
CA SER A 89 8.59 -8.20 4.09
C SER A 89 9.35 -9.03 5.11
N THR A 90 8.76 -10.15 5.50
CA THR A 90 9.38 -11.15 6.38
C THR A 90 9.68 -12.45 5.63
N LYS A 91 8.92 -12.72 4.56
CA LYS A 91 9.10 -13.91 3.74
C LYS A 91 8.57 -13.66 2.32
N VAL A 92 9.27 -14.19 1.34
CA VAL A 92 8.79 -14.26 -0.05
C VAL A 92 8.69 -15.73 -0.44
N THR A 93 7.53 -16.14 -0.89
CA THR A 93 7.25 -17.51 -1.34
C THR A 93 6.88 -17.47 -2.82
N PRO A 94 7.84 -17.72 -3.75
CA PRO A 94 7.54 -17.79 -5.17
C PRO A 94 6.60 -18.95 -5.48
N ALA A 95 5.68 -18.74 -6.41
CA ALA A 95 4.91 -19.82 -7.01
C ALA A 95 5.74 -20.51 -8.11
N GLY A 96 5.35 -21.73 -8.47
CA GLY A 96 6.05 -22.53 -9.47
C GLY A 96 5.96 -22.02 -10.91
N ASP A 97 5.20 -20.95 -11.16
CA ASP A 97 5.02 -20.31 -12.46
C ASP A 97 6.14 -19.32 -12.84
N GLY A 98 7.05 -19.02 -11.90
CA GLY A 98 8.14 -18.05 -12.07
C GLY A 98 7.68 -16.59 -12.22
N ARG A 99 6.39 -16.29 -12.02
CA ARG A 99 5.81 -14.94 -12.21
C ARG A 99 5.05 -14.43 -11.02
N THR A 100 4.57 -15.30 -10.15
CA THR A 100 3.79 -14.91 -8.98
C THR A 100 4.47 -15.31 -7.68
N ALA A 101 4.17 -14.61 -6.61
CA ALA A 101 4.68 -14.88 -5.27
C ALA A 101 3.69 -14.41 -4.21
N THR A 102 3.73 -15.04 -3.04
CA THR A 102 3.18 -14.50 -1.82
C THR A 102 4.28 -13.76 -1.06
N ILE A 103 4.01 -12.52 -0.67
CA ILE A 103 4.92 -11.71 0.15
C ILE A 103 4.26 -11.51 1.50
N ASP A 104 4.75 -12.22 2.50
CA ASP A 104 4.37 -12.01 3.89
C ASP A 104 5.21 -10.89 4.48
N GLY A 105 4.61 -10.04 5.30
CA GLY A 105 5.32 -8.93 5.90
C GLY A 105 4.53 -8.27 7.03
N ASN A 106 5.13 -7.28 7.64
CA ASN A 106 4.54 -6.48 8.69
C ASN A 106 4.16 -5.10 8.13
N LEU A 107 2.87 -4.77 8.23
CA LEU A 107 2.36 -3.43 7.94
C LEU A 107 2.20 -2.65 9.24
N THR A 108 2.95 -1.58 9.37
CA THR A 108 2.72 -0.56 10.42
C THR A 108 1.88 0.56 9.82
N LEU A 109 0.70 0.76 10.35
CA LEU A 109 -0.24 1.82 9.94
C LEU A 109 -0.91 2.38 11.19
N ASN A 110 -1.09 3.69 11.25
CA ASN A 110 -1.73 4.36 12.40
C ASN A 110 -1.11 3.95 13.76
N GLY A 111 0.22 3.76 13.80
CA GLY A 111 0.98 3.36 14.99
C GLY A 111 0.81 1.90 15.42
N ARG A 112 0.13 1.06 14.64
CA ARG A 112 -0.08 -0.36 14.94
C ARG A 112 0.57 -1.22 13.88
N THR A 113 1.26 -2.29 14.29
CA THR A 113 1.89 -3.25 13.38
C THR A 113 1.11 -4.55 13.36
N ARG A 114 0.79 -5.05 12.17
CA ARG A 114 0.09 -6.33 11.95
C ARG A 114 0.68 -7.07 10.77
N PRO A 115 0.66 -8.40 10.78
CA PRO A 115 1.05 -9.19 9.62
C PRO A 115 0.05 -9.00 8.47
N VAL A 116 0.59 -8.96 7.26
CA VAL A 116 -0.19 -8.89 6.01
C VAL A 116 0.48 -9.77 4.97
N SER A 117 -0.32 -10.49 4.18
CA SER A 117 0.14 -11.27 3.03
C SER A 117 -0.31 -10.60 1.74
N ILE A 118 0.60 -10.35 0.83
CA ILE A 118 0.34 -9.73 -0.47
C ILE A 118 0.52 -10.79 -1.55
N SER A 119 -0.50 -10.96 -2.39
CA SER A 119 -0.36 -11.71 -3.64
C SER A 119 0.29 -10.80 -4.68
N ALA A 120 1.50 -11.14 -5.11
CA ALA A 120 2.29 -10.34 -6.03
C ALA A 120 2.47 -11.05 -7.37
N SER A 121 2.54 -10.27 -8.45
CA SER A 121 2.89 -10.74 -9.79
C SER A 121 3.91 -9.82 -10.44
N PHE A 122 4.82 -10.45 -11.20
CA PHE A 122 5.81 -9.76 -12.00
C PHE A 122 5.15 -9.14 -13.24
N ALA A 123 5.33 -7.83 -13.41
CA ALA A 123 4.81 -7.10 -14.57
C ALA A 123 5.82 -7.06 -15.72
N GLY A 124 7.09 -6.81 -15.42
CA GLY A 124 8.15 -6.70 -16.43
C GLY A 124 9.45 -6.19 -15.86
N ALA A 125 10.54 -6.37 -16.61
CA ALA A 125 11.84 -5.78 -16.30
C ALA A 125 12.55 -5.37 -17.59
N GLY A 126 13.36 -4.33 -17.51
CA GLY A 126 14.15 -3.85 -18.62
C GLY A 126 14.79 -2.50 -18.35
N LYS A 127 15.49 -2.02 -19.37
CA LYS A 127 16.07 -0.67 -19.34
C LYS A 127 14.98 0.36 -19.65
N ASN A 128 14.72 1.27 -18.72
CA ASN A 128 13.75 2.34 -18.93
C ASN A 128 14.21 3.26 -20.09
N PRO A 129 13.40 3.39 -21.15
CA PRO A 129 13.82 4.14 -22.34
C PRO A 129 13.94 5.66 -22.10
N LEU A 130 13.34 6.18 -21.04
CA LEU A 130 13.35 7.62 -20.74
C LEU A 130 14.56 8.04 -19.91
N ASN A 131 15.02 7.22 -18.98
CA ASN A 131 16.10 7.58 -18.05
C ASN A 131 17.28 6.61 -18.07
N GLY A 132 17.17 5.50 -18.81
CA GLY A 132 18.24 4.52 -18.99
C GLY A 132 18.47 3.58 -17.79
N LYS A 133 17.69 3.68 -16.72
CA LYS A 133 17.83 2.84 -15.52
C LYS A 133 17.26 1.45 -15.73
N GLU A 134 17.89 0.47 -15.10
CA GLU A 134 17.27 -0.87 -14.98
C GLU A 134 16.05 -0.77 -14.07
N THR A 135 14.89 -1.18 -14.60
CA THR A 135 13.60 -1.06 -13.93
C THR A 135 12.94 -2.43 -13.87
N VAL A 136 12.33 -2.72 -12.73
CA VAL A 136 11.51 -3.92 -12.53
C VAL A 136 10.15 -3.51 -11.96
N GLY A 137 9.09 -4.07 -12.52
CA GLY A 137 7.71 -3.74 -12.18
C GLY A 137 6.94 -4.92 -11.60
N PHE A 138 6.04 -4.62 -10.65
CA PHE A 138 5.19 -5.60 -9.98
C PHE A 138 3.78 -5.05 -9.79
N HIS A 139 2.81 -5.97 -9.77
CA HIS A 139 1.47 -5.74 -9.24
C HIS A 139 1.31 -6.52 -7.94
N GLY A 140 0.46 -6.02 -7.06
CA GLY A 140 0.13 -6.73 -5.83
C GLY A 140 -1.31 -6.46 -5.41
N THR A 141 -1.88 -7.39 -4.66
CA THR A 141 -3.19 -7.22 -4.05
C THR A 141 -3.25 -7.86 -2.68
N THR A 142 -4.00 -7.25 -1.78
CA THR A 142 -4.31 -7.79 -0.46
C THR A 142 -5.60 -7.18 0.07
N VAL A 143 -6.18 -7.79 1.10
CA VAL A 143 -7.32 -7.26 1.84
C VAL A 143 -6.92 -7.11 3.30
N ILE A 144 -7.25 -5.97 3.88
CA ILE A 144 -7.01 -5.70 5.30
C ILE A 144 -8.31 -5.29 5.99
N ALA A 145 -8.49 -5.67 7.26
CA ALA A 145 -9.54 -5.13 8.12
C ALA A 145 -9.00 -3.87 8.80
N ARG A 146 -9.41 -2.69 8.36
CA ARG A 146 -8.86 -1.39 8.80
C ARG A 146 -9.02 -1.14 10.30
N SER A 147 -10.02 -1.72 10.92
CA SER A 147 -10.24 -1.65 12.38
C SER A 147 -9.07 -2.22 13.18
N GLN A 148 -8.34 -3.21 12.65
CA GLN A 148 -7.16 -3.78 13.30
C GLN A 148 -6.05 -2.73 13.51
N TRP A 149 -6.02 -1.69 12.69
CA TRP A 149 -5.13 -0.54 12.84
C TRP A 149 -5.80 0.65 13.55
N GLY A 150 -7.01 0.43 14.13
CA GLY A 150 -7.74 1.47 14.84
C GLY A 150 -8.36 2.53 13.92
N LEU A 151 -8.51 2.22 12.64
CA LEU A 151 -9.21 3.05 11.66
C LEU A 151 -10.67 2.56 11.56
N ASP A 152 -11.41 2.65 12.66
CA ASP A 152 -12.74 2.05 12.85
C ASP A 152 -13.91 3.07 12.73
N GLY A 153 -13.60 4.31 12.34
CA GLY A 153 -14.64 5.32 12.08
C GLY A 153 -15.67 4.82 11.06
N ASP A 154 -16.94 5.08 11.35
CA ASP A 154 -18.09 4.72 10.51
C ASP A 154 -18.29 3.21 10.22
N VAL A 155 -17.56 2.30 10.88
CA VAL A 155 -17.83 0.84 10.80
C VAL A 155 -19.13 0.52 11.53
N PRO A 156 -20.05 -0.26 10.93
CA PRO A 156 -19.95 -0.98 9.65
C PRO A 156 -20.52 -0.24 8.43
N LEU A 157 -20.99 1.00 8.55
CA LEU A 157 -21.58 1.77 7.45
C LEU A 157 -20.57 1.99 6.31
N VAL A 158 -19.34 2.30 6.66
CA VAL A 158 -18.19 2.19 5.75
C VAL A 158 -17.47 0.90 6.10
N GLY A 159 -17.29 0.03 5.11
CA GLY A 159 -16.78 -1.32 5.31
C GLY A 159 -15.47 -1.38 6.07
N ASP A 160 -15.28 -2.45 6.85
CA ASP A 160 -14.03 -2.70 7.55
C ASP A 160 -12.96 -3.28 6.62
N GLU A 161 -13.37 -4.15 5.70
CA GLU A 161 -12.47 -4.71 4.69
C GLU A 161 -12.11 -3.66 3.64
N VAL A 162 -10.81 -3.45 3.47
CA VAL A 162 -10.24 -2.58 2.45
C VAL A 162 -9.39 -3.41 1.50
N VAL A 163 -9.76 -3.41 0.23
CA VAL A 163 -8.96 -4.04 -0.83
C VAL A 163 -7.85 -3.07 -1.21
N LEU A 164 -6.62 -3.54 -1.15
CA LEU A 164 -5.44 -2.80 -1.60
C LEU A 164 -4.96 -3.35 -2.93
N THR A 165 -4.73 -2.45 -3.90
CA THR A 165 -4.15 -2.77 -5.20
C THR A 165 -2.85 -1.99 -5.34
N ILE A 166 -1.77 -2.70 -5.57
CA ILE A 166 -0.42 -2.16 -5.61
C ILE A 166 0.09 -2.19 -7.05
N THR A 167 0.65 -1.10 -7.51
CA THR A 167 1.52 -1.06 -8.69
C THR A 167 2.84 -0.45 -8.28
N ALA A 168 3.93 -1.15 -8.53
CA ALA A 168 5.24 -0.76 -8.04
C ALA A 168 6.30 -0.88 -9.13
N ALA A 169 7.06 0.18 -9.31
CA ALA A 169 8.26 0.22 -10.13
C ALA A 169 9.47 0.46 -9.22
N PHE A 170 10.52 -0.32 -9.44
CA PHE A 170 11.79 -0.18 -8.74
C PHE A 170 12.92 -0.03 -9.74
N GLU A 171 13.82 0.91 -9.49
CA GLU A 171 14.93 1.28 -10.36
C GLU A 171 16.31 1.09 -9.69
N LYS A 172 17.30 0.77 -10.49
CA LYS A 172 18.73 0.76 -10.12
C LYS A 172 19.42 2.01 -10.64
#